data_057c5e83063abf412716910fd07f6f7a
#
_entry.id   057c5e83063abf412716910fd07f6f7a
#
_cell.length_a   1.000
_cell.length_b   1.000
_cell.length_c   1.000
_cell.angle_alpha   90.00
_cell.angle_beta   90.00
_cell.angle_gamma   90.00
#
_symmetry.space_group_name_H-M   'P 1'
#
loop_
_entity.id
_entity.type
_entity.pdbx_description
1 polymer ?
#
loop_
_entity_poly.entity_id
_entity_poly.type
_entity_poly.pdbx_seq_one_letter_code
_entity_poly.pdbx_strand_id
1 'polypeptide(L)'
;MHSNTDYTIYKSFIDTYHPQRFEHISRLDPFMISMEETLRNNNQFFYIADLLNIKIIFTSWGSQKIIGISPEQVDPSTFFPRAHPDDQERLNRAQTKLYKMGQGLFIDRKGIYIVSIQLREQNSEGDYINFFLQTYSFFSEVHNTVFTLLVATDI
;
A
#
# COMPACT_ATOMS: atom_id res chain seq x y z
N MET A 1 25.03 7.94 0.10
CA MET A 1 24.90 6.92 -0.97
C MET A 1 23.56 6.24 -0.97
N HIS A 2 23.10 5.81 0.18
CA HIS A 2 21.73 5.27 0.27
C HIS A 2 20.68 6.27 -0.20
N SER A 3 20.85 7.55 0.11
CA SER A 3 19.88 8.58 -0.26
C SER A 3 19.67 8.70 -1.78
N ASN A 4 20.76 8.61 -2.57
CA ASN A 4 20.62 8.70 -4.04
C ASN A 4 19.96 7.46 -4.63
N THR A 5 20.30 6.28 -4.11
CA THR A 5 19.70 5.02 -4.53
C THR A 5 18.21 5.01 -4.15
N ASP A 6 17.90 5.40 -2.92
CA ASP A 6 16.53 5.46 -2.42
C ASP A 6 15.70 6.45 -3.22
N TYR A 7 16.25 7.63 -3.51
CA TYR A 7 15.58 8.64 -4.33
C TYR A 7 15.30 8.12 -5.74
N THR A 8 16.26 7.41 -6.34
CA THR A 8 16.10 6.83 -7.67
C THR A 8 15.02 5.78 -7.68
N ILE A 9 14.97 4.92 -6.65
CA ILE A 9 13.93 3.91 -6.49
C ILE A 9 12.56 4.58 -6.35
N TYR A 10 12.45 5.59 -5.49
CA TYR A 10 11.22 6.34 -5.28
C TYR A 10 10.73 6.99 -6.57
N LYS A 11 11.63 7.67 -7.27
CA LYS A 11 11.27 8.34 -8.51
C LYS A 11 10.82 7.34 -9.57
N SER A 12 11.55 6.26 -9.72
CA SER A 12 11.20 5.19 -10.65
C SER A 12 9.85 4.58 -10.28
N PHE A 13 9.60 4.37 -9.00
CA PHE A 13 8.34 3.86 -8.50
C PHE A 13 7.18 4.82 -8.83
N ILE A 14 7.33 6.09 -8.49
CA ILE A 14 6.31 7.12 -8.76
C ILE A 14 6.04 7.24 -10.25
N ASP A 15 7.10 7.29 -11.07
CA ASP A 15 6.97 7.41 -12.53
C ASP A 15 6.28 6.18 -13.13
N THR A 16 6.62 4.98 -12.60
CA THR A 16 6.05 3.72 -13.07
C THR A 16 4.58 3.61 -12.67
N TYR A 17 4.25 4.04 -11.43
CA TYR A 17 2.90 3.93 -10.87
C TYR A 17 2.15 5.27 -10.97
N HIS A 18 2.31 5.96 -12.09
CA HIS A 18 1.59 7.18 -12.36
C HIS A 18 0.08 6.95 -12.24
N PRO A 19 -0.69 7.90 -11.69
CA PRO A 19 -2.14 7.72 -11.49
C PRO A 19 -2.91 7.18 -12.69
N GLN A 20 -2.49 7.55 -13.90
CA GLN A 20 -3.13 7.05 -15.12
C GLN A 20 -3.03 5.53 -15.30
N ARG A 21 -2.05 4.88 -14.66
CA ARG A 21 -1.88 3.43 -14.72
C ARG A 21 -2.92 2.68 -13.91
N PHE A 22 -3.61 3.36 -13.01
CA PHE A 22 -4.61 2.77 -12.13
C PHE A 22 -6.05 3.02 -12.59
N GLU A 23 -6.24 3.41 -13.85
CA GLU A 23 -7.58 3.57 -14.42
C GLU A 23 -8.31 2.24 -14.58
N HIS A 24 -7.56 1.17 -14.89
CA HIS A 24 -8.10 -0.18 -15.11
C HIS A 24 -7.38 -1.17 -14.20
N ILE A 25 -7.87 -1.28 -12.97
CA ILE A 25 -7.27 -2.15 -11.97
C ILE A 25 -7.92 -3.53 -12.06
N SER A 26 -7.19 -4.50 -12.59
CA SER A 26 -7.65 -5.88 -12.66
C SER A 26 -6.45 -6.84 -12.67
N ARG A 27 -6.71 -8.12 -12.35
CA ARG A 27 -5.68 -9.16 -12.39
C ARG A 27 -5.21 -9.49 -13.81
N LEU A 28 -5.97 -9.07 -14.81
CA LEU A 28 -5.62 -9.30 -16.22
C LEU A 28 -4.80 -8.15 -16.82
N ASP A 29 -4.68 -7.05 -16.10
CA ASP A 29 -3.88 -5.92 -16.56
C ASP A 29 -2.40 -6.30 -16.55
N PRO A 30 -1.70 -6.21 -17.69
CA PRO A 30 -0.27 -6.55 -17.77
C PRO A 30 0.60 -5.76 -16.79
N PHE A 31 0.24 -4.51 -16.51
CA PHE A 31 0.96 -3.69 -15.54
C PHE A 31 0.83 -4.24 -14.13
N MET A 32 -0.37 -4.66 -13.72
CA MET A 32 -0.60 -5.27 -12.42
C MET A 32 0.12 -6.61 -12.29
N ILE A 33 0.12 -7.40 -13.35
CA ILE A 33 0.83 -8.69 -13.39
C ILE A 33 2.33 -8.48 -13.19
N SER A 34 2.91 -7.53 -13.93
CA SER A 34 4.34 -7.22 -13.85
C SER A 34 4.74 -6.72 -12.46
N MET A 35 3.94 -5.84 -11.89
CA MET A 35 4.17 -5.30 -10.55
C MET A 35 4.10 -6.41 -9.49
N GLU A 36 3.10 -7.27 -9.59
CA GLU A 36 2.93 -8.36 -8.65
C GLU A 36 4.11 -9.32 -8.67
N GLU A 37 4.59 -9.67 -9.85
CA GLU A 37 5.75 -10.55 -10.01
C GLU A 37 7.01 -9.92 -9.41
N THR A 38 7.26 -8.66 -9.70
CA THR A 38 8.43 -7.95 -9.19
C THR A 38 8.41 -7.87 -7.68
N LEU A 39 7.29 -7.49 -7.09
CA LEU A 39 7.18 -7.32 -5.64
C LEU A 39 7.22 -8.65 -4.90
N ARG A 40 6.62 -9.70 -5.46
CA ARG A 40 6.65 -11.04 -4.87
C ARG A 40 8.08 -11.55 -4.71
N ASN A 41 8.92 -11.31 -5.70
CA ASN A 41 10.32 -11.73 -5.67
C ASN A 41 11.15 -10.99 -4.62
N ASN A 42 10.63 -9.89 -4.08
CA ASN A 42 11.28 -9.07 -3.06
C ASN A 42 10.65 -9.21 -1.67
N ASN A 43 9.88 -10.26 -1.42
CA ASN A 43 9.14 -10.49 -0.18
C ASN A 43 8.18 -9.34 0.12
N GLN A 44 7.51 -8.88 -0.90
CA GLN A 44 6.56 -7.77 -0.81
C GLN A 44 5.21 -8.19 -1.36
N PHE A 45 4.16 -7.62 -0.78
CA PHE A 45 2.86 -7.61 -1.42
C PHE A 45 2.32 -6.18 -1.41
N PHE A 46 1.30 -5.93 -2.21
CA PHE A 46 0.70 -4.61 -2.28
C PHE A 46 -0.82 -4.71 -2.36
N TYR A 47 -1.47 -3.64 -1.99
CA TYR A 47 -2.87 -3.44 -2.31
C TYR A 47 -3.12 -2.01 -2.78
N ILE A 48 -4.20 -1.84 -3.51
CA ILE A 48 -4.69 -0.55 -3.97
C ILE A 48 -6.05 -0.32 -3.33
N ALA A 49 -6.21 0.83 -2.69
CA ALA A 49 -7.44 1.18 -2.00
C ALA A 49 -7.98 2.52 -2.47
N ASP A 50 -9.29 2.64 -2.46
CA ASP A 50 -9.97 3.93 -2.49
C ASP A 50 -9.94 4.48 -1.08
N LEU A 51 -9.08 5.47 -0.85
CA LEU A 51 -8.83 5.97 0.50
C LEU A 51 -10.06 6.67 1.09
N LEU A 52 -10.76 7.45 0.29
CA LEU A 52 -11.89 8.23 0.80
C LEU A 52 -13.11 7.36 1.13
N ASN A 53 -13.29 6.28 0.39
CA ASN A 53 -14.37 5.32 0.63
C ASN A 53 -13.95 4.15 1.51
N ILE A 54 -12.68 4.13 1.94
CA ILE A 54 -12.11 3.11 2.83
C ILE A 54 -12.40 1.70 2.28
N LYS A 55 -12.03 1.50 1.01
CA LYS A 55 -12.29 0.25 0.31
C LYS A 55 -11.03 -0.22 -0.42
N ILE A 56 -10.59 -1.44 -0.14
CA ILE A 56 -9.51 -2.07 -0.89
C ILE A 56 -10.10 -2.57 -2.22
N ILE A 57 -9.45 -2.19 -3.33
CA ILE A 57 -9.91 -2.50 -4.68
C ILE A 57 -9.17 -3.72 -5.22
N PHE A 58 -7.90 -3.84 -4.91
CA PHE A 58 -7.04 -4.88 -5.44
C PHE A 58 -5.97 -5.24 -4.43
N THR A 59 -5.72 -6.54 -4.25
CA THR A 59 -4.63 -7.04 -3.42
C THR A 59 -3.84 -8.08 -4.21
N SER A 60 -2.52 -8.00 -4.16
CA SER A 60 -1.64 -8.94 -4.86
C SER A 60 -1.65 -10.32 -4.16
N TRP A 61 -1.30 -11.36 -4.94
CA TRP A 61 -1.24 -12.73 -4.44
C TRP A 61 -0.21 -12.95 -3.33
N GLY A 62 0.79 -12.06 -3.23
CA GLY A 62 1.80 -12.14 -2.19
C GLY A 62 1.26 -12.09 -0.77
N SER A 63 0.06 -11.56 -0.57
CA SER A 63 -0.58 -11.51 0.74
C SER A 63 -0.79 -12.92 1.31
N GLN A 64 -1.17 -13.88 0.48
CA GLN A 64 -1.38 -15.27 0.91
C GLN A 64 -0.08 -15.87 1.46
N LYS A 65 1.03 -15.63 0.77
CA LYS A 65 2.34 -16.18 1.17
C LYS A 65 2.89 -15.50 2.43
N ILE A 66 2.77 -14.18 2.52
CA ILE A 66 3.46 -13.40 3.54
C ILE A 66 2.66 -13.34 4.84
N ILE A 67 1.37 -13.08 4.76
CA ILE A 67 0.52 -12.94 5.95
C ILE A 67 -0.57 -14.00 6.06
N GLY A 68 -0.67 -14.92 5.11
CA GLY A 68 -1.63 -16.02 5.17
C GLY A 68 -3.07 -15.61 4.92
N ILE A 69 -3.31 -14.45 4.32
CA ILE A 69 -4.65 -13.97 3.99
C ILE A 69 -4.78 -13.92 2.47
N SER A 70 -5.80 -14.58 1.94
CA SER A 70 -6.04 -14.54 0.50
C SER A 70 -6.36 -13.12 0.04
N PRO A 71 -6.00 -12.73 -1.20
CA PRO A 71 -6.22 -11.37 -1.67
C PRO A 71 -7.64 -10.85 -1.52
N GLU A 72 -8.63 -11.72 -1.73
CA GLU A 72 -10.06 -11.36 -1.64
C GLU A 72 -10.49 -11.07 -0.21
N GLN A 73 -9.75 -11.54 0.77
CA GLN A 73 -10.06 -11.39 2.20
C GLN A 73 -9.28 -10.27 2.87
N VAL A 74 -8.34 -9.65 2.17
CA VAL A 74 -7.58 -8.53 2.73
C VAL A 74 -8.45 -7.28 2.73
N ASP A 75 -8.72 -6.77 3.91
CA ASP A 75 -9.36 -5.48 4.11
C ASP A 75 -8.84 -4.85 5.42
N PRO A 76 -9.20 -3.59 5.73
CA PRO A 76 -8.70 -2.96 6.95
C PRO A 76 -9.01 -3.75 8.22
N SER A 77 -10.13 -4.48 8.27
CA SER A 77 -10.52 -5.25 9.45
C SER A 77 -9.74 -6.55 9.61
N THR A 78 -9.17 -7.08 8.54
CA THR A 78 -8.35 -8.30 8.60
C THR A 78 -6.87 -8.03 8.70
N PHE A 79 -6.40 -6.92 8.13
CA PHE A 79 -4.97 -6.60 8.04
C PHE A 79 -4.45 -5.84 9.25
N PHE A 80 -5.09 -4.72 9.61
CA PHE A 80 -4.56 -3.85 10.65
C PHE A 80 -4.62 -4.44 12.06
N PRO A 81 -5.62 -5.25 12.45
CA PRO A 81 -5.62 -5.89 13.77
C PRO A 81 -4.48 -6.88 14.01
N ARG A 82 -3.81 -7.31 12.95
CA ARG A 82 -2.66 -8.23 13.06
C ARG A 82 -1.38 -7.55 13.49
N ALA A 83 -1.37 -6.22 13.56
CA ALA A 83 -0.23 -5.48 14.10
C ALA A 83 -0.06 -5.77 15.59
N HIS A 84 1.19 -5.81 16.05
CA HIS A 84 1.49 -6.04 17.45
C HIS A 84 0.78 -5.00 18.33
N PRO A 85 0.21 -5.41 19.47
CA PRO A 85 -0.54 -4.47 20.34
C PRO A 85 0.23 -3.21 20.71
N ASP A 86 1.55 -3.33 20.94
CA ASP A 86 2.38 -2.18 21.28
C ASP A 86 2.56 -1.18 20.12
N ASP A 87 2.27 -1.61 18.91
CA ASP A 87 2.39 -0.77 17.70
C ASP A 87 1.05 -0.18 17.25
N GLN A 88 -0.07 -0.59 17.86
CA GLN A 88 -1.42 -0.19 17.43
C GLN A 88 -1.64 1.32 17.50
N GLU A 89 -1.20 1.96 18.57
CA GLU A 89 -1.38 3.40 18.69
C GLU A 89 -0.64 4.17 17.60
N ARG A 90 0.59 3.76 17.31
CA ARG A 90 1.39 4.37 16.26
C ARG A 90 0.77 4.14 14.89
N LEU A 91 0.24 2.95 14.65
CA LEU A 91 -0.48 2.62 13.42
C LEU A 91 -1.73 3.50 13.26
N ASN A 92 -2.51 3.64 14.33
CA ASN A 92 -3.72 4.46 14.31
C ASN A 92 -3.41 5.93 13.98
N ARG A 93 -2.32 6.46 14.54
CA ARG A 93 -1.88 7.82 14.22
C ARG A 93 -1.47 7.95 12.74
N ALA A 94 -0.75 6.97 12.24
CA ALA A 94 -0.34 6.97 10.83
C ALA A 94 -1.55 6.91 9.89
N GLN A 95 -2.54 6.10 10.21
CA GLN A 95 -3.77 5.99 9.42
C GLN A 95 -4.57 7.29 9.44
N THR A 96 -4.69 7.92 10.61
CA THR A 96 -5.37 9.21 10.73
C THR A 96 -4.70 10.27 9.89
N LYS A 97 -3.37 10.32 9.94
CA LYS A 97 -2.58 11.24 9.13
C LYS A 97 -2.78 10.98 7.64
N LEU A 98 -2.74 9.72 7.23
CA LEU A 98 -2.95 9.32 5.85
C LEU A 98 -4.31 9.78 5.33
N TYR A 99 -5.35 9.56 6.12
CA TYR A 99 -6.71 9.94 5.75
C TYR A 99 -6.85 11.47 5.60
N LYS A 100 -6.29 12.23 6.54
CA LYS A 100 -6.31 13.70 6.46
C LYS A 100 -5.56 14.21 5.22
N MET A 101 -4.42 13.61 4.92
CA MET A 101 -3.67 13.96 3.71
C MET A 101 -4.45 13.62 2.44
N GLY A 102 -5.16 12.49 2.45
CA GLY A 102 -6.02 12.11 1.34
C GLY A 102 -7.14 13.11 1.09
N GLN A 103 -7.75 13.62 2.14
CA GLN A 103 -8.75 14.68 2.03
C GLN A 103 -8.15 15.95 1.41
N GLY A 104 -6.93 16.32 1.80
CA GLY A 104 -6.22 17.44 1.21
C GLY A 104 -5.95 17.26 -0.28
N LEU A 105 -5.52 16.07 -0.68
CA LEU A 105 -5.31 15.75 -2.10
C LEU A 105 -6.60 15.86 -2.90
N PHE A 106 -7.71 15.42 -2.32
CA PHE A 106 -9.01 15.51 -2.97
C PHE A 106 -9.44 16.95 -3.17
N ILE A 107 -9.26 17.79 -2.15
CA ILE A 107 -9.60 19.22 -2.22
C ILE A 107 -8.73 19.93 -3.27
N ASP A 108 -7.43 19.66 -3.24
CA ASP A 108 -6.46 20.29 -4.16
C ASP A 108 -6.53 19.70 -5.58
N ARG A 109 -7.10 18.49 -5.72
CA ARG A 109 -7.23 17.75 -6.97
C ARG A 109 -5.90 17.49 -7.66
N LYS A 110 -4.84 17.34 -6.90
CA LYS A 110 -3.48 17.08 -7.38
C LYS A 110 -2.57 16.67 -6.24
N GLY A 111 -1.40 16.16 -6.60
CA GLY A 111 -0.33 15.87 -5.67
C GLY A 111 -0.23 14.40 -5.30
N ILE A 112 0.84 14.09 -4.58
CA ILE A 112 1.13 12.75 -4.08
C ILE A 112 1.62 12.90 -2.65
N TYR A 113 1.13 12.04 -1.75
CA TYR A 113 1.66 11.92 -0.40
C TYR A 113 2.26 10.53 -0.21
N ILE A 114 3.37 10.50 0.54
CA ILE A 114 4.05 9.27 0.91
C ILE A 114 4.10 9.20 2.42
N VAL A 115 3.58 8.12 2.98
CA VAL A 115 3.64 7.84 4.42
C VAL A 115 4.28 6.47 4.60
N SER A 116 5.27 6.40 5.48
CA SER A 116 5.95 5.14 5.78
C SER A 116 5.89 4.86 7.27
N ILE A 117 5.73 3.58 7.61
CA ILE A 117 5.73 3.13 9.00
C ILE A 117 6.36 1.75 9.07
N GLN A 118 7.19 1.56 10.09
CA GLN A 118 7.70 0.23 10.43
C GLN A 118 6.94 -0.28 11.65
N LEU A 119 6.44 -1.51 11.57
CA LEU A 119 5.69 -2.12 12.65
C LEU A 119 5.85 -3.63 12.62
N ARG A 120 5.37 -4.29 13.67
CA ARG A 120 5.34 -5.75 13.73
C ARG A 120 3.95 -6.24 13.33
N GLU A 121 3.92 -7.20 12.42
CA GLU A 121 2.69 -7.82 11.92
C GLU A 121 2.80 -9.33 12.06
N GLN A 122 1.68 -10.01 12.26
CA GLN A 122 1.65 -11.46 12.23
C GLN A 122 1.84 -11.97 10.80
N ASN A 123 2.72 -12.95 10.64
CA ASN A 123 2.90 -13.64 9.37
C ASN A 123 1.89 -14.77 9.20
N SER A 124 2.06 -15.59 8.16
CA SER A 124 1.17 -16.73 7.87
C SER A 124 1.19 -17.81 8.99
N GLU A 125 2.23 -17.83 9.80
CA GLU A 125 2.39 -18.80 10.91
C GLU A 125 1.93 -18.22 12.26
N GLY A 126 1.49 -16.97 12.28
CA GLY A 126 1.05 -16.29 13.50
C GLY A 126 2.17 -15.63 14.29
N ASP A 127 3.41 -15.68 13.80
CA ASP A 127 4.56 -15.02 14.42
C ASP A 127 4.60 -13.55 14.05
N TYR A 128 5.05 -12.71 15.00
CA TYR A 128 5.27 -11.30 14.72
C TYR A 128 6.60 -11.10 13.99
N ILE A 129 6.54 -10.48 12.83
CA ILE A 129 7.71 -10.13 12.03
C ILE A 129 7.73 -8.63 11.77
N ASN A 130 8.90 -8.10 11.44
CA ASN A 130 9.03 -6.69 11.13
C ASN A 130 8.56 -6.42 9.71
N PHE A 131 7.60 -5.52 9.60
CA PHE A 131 7.10 -5.04 8.31
C PHE A 131 7.41 -3.58 8.12
N PHE A 132 7.71 -3.23 6.89
CA PHE A 132 7.80 -1.85 6.44
C PHE A 132 6.61 -1.58 5.50
N LEU A 133 5.73 -0.67 5.91
CA LEU A 133 4.57 -0.27 5.11
C LEU A 133 4.87 1.08 4.48
N GLN A 134 4.77 1.13 3.15
CA GLN A 134 4.93 2.36 2.39
C GLN A 134 3.63 2.63 1.66
N THR A 135 3.04 3.80 1.89
CA THR A 135 1.80 4.19 1.24
C THR A 135 2.03 5.39 0.33
N TYR A 136 1.52 5.29 -0.87
CA TYR A 136 1.59 6.31 -1.90
C TYR A 136 0.17 6.71 -2.25
N SER A 137 -0.24 7.91 -1.84
CA SER A 137 -1.60 8.39 -2.07
C SER A 137 -1.59 9.46 -3.14
N PHE A 138 -2.54 9.39 -4.07
CA PHE A 138 -2.63 10.32 -5.20
C PHE A 138 -4.08 10.51 -5.60
N PHE A 139 -4.38 11.72 -6.09
CA PHE A 139 -5.70 12.03 -6.61
C PHE A 139 -5.91 11.39 -7.99
N SER A 140 -7.08 10.77 -8.18
CA SER A 140 -7.50 10.22 -9.47
C SER A 140 -8.65 11.06 -10.03
N GLU A 141 -8.40 11.77 -11.10
CA GLU A 141 -9.43 12.56 -11.76
C GLU A 141 -10.50 11.67 -12.39
N VAL A 142 -10.09 10.58 -13.01
CA VAL A 142 -11.01 9.62 -13.66
C VAL A 142 -12.03 9.07 -12.69
N HIS A 143 -11.59 8.67 -11.51
CA HIS A 143 -12.43 8.07 -10.49
C HIS A 143 -12.95 9.09 -9.47
N ASN A 144 -12.51 10.32 -9.55
CA ASN A 144 -12.89 11.42 -8.64
C ASN A 144 -12.73 11.00 -7.17
N THR A 145 -11.58 10.45 -6.85
CA THR A 145 -11.24 9.99 -5.50
C THR A 145 -9.73 10.03 -5.30
N VAL A 146 -9.28 9.61 -4.13
CA VAL A 146 -7.87 9.43 -3.82
C VAL A 146 -7.59 7.93 -3.69
N PHE A 147 -6.66 7.43 -4.48
CA PHE A 147 -6.17 6.07 -4.34
C PHE A 147 -4.94 6.03 -3.44
N THR A 148 -4.81 4.94 -2.72
CA THR A 148 -3.60 4.61 -1.95
C THR A 148 -3.06 3.29 -2.45
N LEU A 149 -1.79 3.30 -2.85
CA LEU A 149 -1.01 2.09 -3.08
C LEU A 149 -0.20 1.81 -1.83
N LEU A 150 -0.47 0.69 -1.16
CA LEU A 150 0.31 0.25 -0.02
C LEU A 150 1.21 -0.88 -0.45
N VAL A 151 2.52 -0.74 -0.17
CA VAL A 151 3.50 -1.80 -0.36
C VAL A 151 3.97 -2.26 1.02
N ALA A 152 3.78 -3.53 1.30
CA ALA A 152 4.19 -4.16 2.55
C ALA A 152 5.42 -5.03 2.31
N THR A 153 6.49 -4.74 3.03
CA THR A 153 7.76 -5.45 2.91
C THR A 153 8.06 -6.19 4.21
N ASP A 154 8.32 -7.48 4.11
CA ASP A 154 8.86 -8.30 5.19
C ASP A 154 10.37 -8.04 5.25
N ILE A 155 10.81 -7.39 6.33
CA ILE A 155 12.20 -6.97 6.49
C ILE A 155 12.97 -7.78 7.55
#